data_0be9ee372ef553bca08de8e91a8892f2
#
_entry.id   0be9ee372ef553bca08de8e91a8892f2
#
_cell.length_a   1.000
_cell.length_b   1.000
_cell.length_c   1.000
_cell.angle_alpha   90.00
_cell.angle_beta   90.00
_cell.angle_gamma   90.00
#
_symmetry.space_group_name_H-M   'P 1'
#
loop_
_entity.id
_entity.type
_entity.pdbx_description
1 polymer ?
#
loop_
_entity_poly.entity_id
_entity_poly.type
_entity_poly.pdbx_seq_one_letter_code
_entity_poly.pdbx_strand_id
1 'polypeptide(L)'
;MGTKTREKSKSVKDEIEEVDYSLNDVVLRGWVTTVASERELPSGYQIVQFRIAITRPEGGVDTIDLESWSAKSRRTALSLKDGEWVEIQGSIRRRFWKNGQGLASRWQVVTSDIKRL
;
A
#
# COMPACT_ATOMS: atom_id res chain seq x y z
N MET A 1 6.76 -9.21 -14.95
CA MET A 1 6.29 -10.22 -15.55
C MET A 1 4.92 -10.06 -15.83
N GLY A 2 4.61 -9.83 -16.82
CA GLY A 2 3.36 -9.49 -17.16
C GLY A 2 2.36 -10.46 -16.76
N THR A 3 2.42 -11.51 -17.30
CA THR A 3 1.43 -12.49 -17.01
C THR A 3 1.83 -13.28 -15.83
N LYS A 4 0.92 -13.36 -14.91
CA LYS A 4 1.13 -14.19 -13.80
C LYS A 4 0.29 -15.39 -13.96
N THR A 5 0.91 -16.52 -14.00
CA THR A 5 0.18 -17.76 -14.10
C THR A 5 -0.32 -18.14 -12.75
N ARG A 6 -1.59 -18.47 -12.67
CA ARG A 6 -2.12 -18.87 -11.40
C ARG A 6 -1.60 -20.22 -11.02
N GLU A 7 -1.41 -20.38 -9.74
CA GLU A 7 -0.98 -21.63 -9.20
C GLU A 7 -2.11 -22.61 -9.24
N LYS A 8 -1.91 -23.70 -9.85
CA LYS A 8 -2.87 -24.78 -9.78
C LYS A 8 -2.25 -25.99 -10.41
N SER A 9 -2.84 -27.11 -10.19
CA SER A 9 -2.25 -28.33 -10.69
C SER A 9 -2.27 -28.28 -12.20
N LYS A 10 -1.21 -28.73 -12.79
CA LYS A 10 -1.04 -28.69 -14.20
C LYS A 10 -1.70 -29.86 -14.87
N SER A 11 -2.36 -29.59 -15.96
CA SER A 11 -2.95 -30.63 -16.80
C SER A 11 -2.73 -30.18 -18.22
N VAL A 12 -3.22 -31.00 -19.14
CA VAL A 12 -3.01 -30.66 -20.54
C VAL A 12 -3.58 -29.30 -20.87
N LYS A 13 -4.71 -28.97 -20.30
CA LYS A 13 -5.28 -27.68 -20.62
C LYS A 13 -4.51 -26.54 -20.02
N ASP A 14 -3.60 -26.83 -19.11
CA ASP A 14 -2.77 -25.76 -18.58
C ASP A 14 -1.76 -25.29 -19.58
N GLU A 15 -1.65 -25.98 -20.69
CA GLU A 15 -0.84 -25.47 -21.78
C GLU A 15 -1.43 -24.19 -22.32
N ILE A 16 -2.71 -23.97 -22.08
CA ILE A 16 -3.33 -22.72 -22.45
C ILE A 16 -3.13 -21.79 -21.27
N GLU A 17 -2.21 -20.88 -21.43
CA GLU A 17 -1.93 -19.93 -20.37
C GLU A 17 -3.14 -19.10 -20.07
N GLU A 18 -3.47 -18.99 -18.81
CA GLU A 18 -4.47 -18.05 -18.38
C GLU A 18 -3.86 -16.68 -18.32
N VAL A 19 -4.48 -15.73 -18.98
CA VAL A 19 -4.02 -14.36 -18.94
C VAL A 19 -4.66 -13.68 -17.74
N ASP A 20 -3.82 -13.07 -16.93
CA ASP A 20 -4.29 -12.35 -15.75
C ASP A 20 -4.38 -10.87 -16.10
N TYR A 21 -5.60 -10.38 -16.19
CA TYR A 21 -5.84 -8.98 -16.54
C TYR A 21 -5.94 -8.07 -15.31
N SER A 22 -5.60 -8.57 -14.13
CA SER A 22 -5.67 -7.76 -12.92
C SER A 22 -4.77 -6.56 -13.00
N LEU A 23 -5.23 -5.48 -12.40
CA LEU A 23 -4.44 -4.27 -12.29
C LEU A 23 -4.71 -3.65 -10.94
N ASN A 24 -3.66 -3.25 -10.24
CA ASN A 24 -3.78 -2.61 -8.95
C ASN A 24 -2.74 -1.50 -8.88
N ASP A 25 -3.12 -0.34 -9.37
CA ASP A 25 -2.21 0.78 -9.51
C ASP A 25 -2.91 2.02 -9.00
N VAL A 26 -2.28 2.69 -8.04
CA VAL A 26 -2.88 3.83 -7.35
C VAL A 26 -1.91 5.00 -7.40
N VAL A 27 -2.43 6.16 -7.73
CA VAL A 27 -1.67 7.41 -7.66
C VAL A 27 -2.49 8.38 -6.82
N LEU A 28 -1.91 8.87 -5.74
CA LEU A 28 -2.60 9.76 -4.81
C LEU A 28 -1.73 10.98 -4.56
N ARG A 29 -2.37 12.14 -4.41
CA ARG A 29 -1.69 13.34 -3.95
C ARG A 29 -2.43 13.88 -2.74
N GLY A 30 -1.69 14.18 -1.70
CA GLY A 30 -2.26 14.67 -0.47
C GLY A 30 -1.18 15.19 0.45
N TRP A 31 -1.56 15.51 1.68
CA TRP A 31 -0.60 16.02 2.65
C TRP A 31 -0.52 15.08 3.84
N VAL A 32 0.65 15.03 4.44
CA VAL A 32 0.91 14.14 5.58
C VAL A 32 0.15 14.65 6.80
N THR A 33 -0.64 13.76 7.39
CA THR A 33 -1.39 14.11 8.61
C THR A 33 -0.87 13.36 9.82
N THR A 34 -0.25 12.21 9.62
CA THR A 34 0.33 11.44 10.70
C THR A 34 1.76 11.13 10.30
N VAL A 35 2.68 11.63 11.11
CA VAL A 35 4.11 11.44 10.87
C VAL A 35 4.43 9.95 10.93
N ALA A 36 5.37 9.56 10.11
CA ALA A 36 5.71 8.15 9.94
C ALA A 36 6.27 7.53 11.20
N SER A 37 5.93 6.29 11.43
CA SER A 37 6.49 5.50 12.51
C SER A 37 6.97 4.16 11.95
N GLU A 38 8.10 3.73 12.45
CA GLU A 38 8.69 2.48 12.04
C GLU A 38 8.16 1.35 12.90
N ARG A 39 7.97 0.20 12.27
CA ARG A 39 7.44 -0.95 12.97
C ARG A 39 8.06 -2.21 12.44
N GLU A 40 8.38 -3.12 13.33
CA GLU A 40 8.90 -4.42 12.94
C GLU A 40 7.78 -5.44 13.00
N LEU A 41 7.63 -6.21 11.94
CA LEU A 41 6.62 -7.26 11.87
C LEU A 41 7.15 -8.54 12.52
N PRO A 42 6.27 -9.46 12.91
CA PRO A 42 6.72 -10.73 13.46
C PRO A 42 7.65 -11.49 12.52
N SER A 43 7.53 -11.26 11.23
CA SER A 43 8.40 -11.89 10.25
C SER A 43 9.82 -11.31 10.25
N GLY A 44 10.05 -10.22 10.97
CA GLY A 44 11.32 -9.54 10.97
C GLY A 44 11.43 -8.41 9.98
N TYR A 45 10.44 -8.26 9.10
CA TYR A 45 10.46 -7.15 8.16
C TYR A 45 10.17 -5.84 8.87
N GLN A 46 10.83 -4.79 8.40
CA GLN A 46 10.58 -3.44 8.88
C GLN A 46 9.62 -2.75 7.92
N ILE A 47 8.63 -2.07 8.45
CA ILE A 47 7.75 -1.24 7.64
C ILE A 47 7.66 0.13 8.28
N VAL A 48 7.30 1.11 7.46
CA VAL A 48 7.03 2.46 7.95
C VAL A 48 5.59 2.79 7.59
N GLN A 49 4.83 3.23 8.57
CA GLN A 49 3.42 3.55 8.41
C GLN A 49 3.22 5.04 8.58
N PHE A 50 2.39 5.63 7.74
CA PHE A 50 2.05 7.04 7.85
C PHE A 50 0.69 7.24 7.19
N ARG A 51 0.19 8.47 7.23
CA ARG A 51 -1.16 8.77 6.75
C ARG A 51 -1.16 10.09 6.02
N ILE A 52 -1.91 10.15 4.93
CA ILE A 52 -2.13 11.40 4.20
C ILE A 52 -3.61 11.70 4.16
N ALA A 53 -3.91 12.97 3.93
CA ALA A 53 -5.27 13.44 3.71
C ALA A 53 -5.39 13.94 2.28
N ILE A 54 -6.56 13.69 1.70
CA ILE A 54 -6.87 14.11 0.34
C ILE A 54 -8.19 14.86 0.40
N THR A 55 -8.24 16.03 -0.21
CA THR A 55 -9.45 16.84 -0.22
C THR A 55 -10.54 16.16 -1.03
N ARG A 56 -11.74 16.17 -0.51
CA ARG A 56 -12.91 15.71 -1.24
C ARG A 56 -13.50 16.86 -2.03
N PRO A 57 -13.96 16.61 -3.26
CA PRO A 57 -14.57 17.68 -4.04
C PRO A 57 -15.77 18.32 -3.35
N GLU A 58 -16.54 17.52 -2.59
CA GLU A 58 -17.75 18.02 -1.95
C GLU A 58 -17.50 18.60 -0.56
N GLY A 59 -16.26 18.61 -0.11
CA GLY A 59 -15.91 19.12 1.22
C GLY A 59 -15.40 18.02 2.12
N GLY A 60 -14.55 18.40 3.06
CA GLY A 60 -13.91 17.44 3.94
C GLY A 60 -12.73 16.76 3.29
N VAL A 61 -12.20 15.76 3.97
CA VAL A 61 -11.03 15.05 3.50
C VAL A 61 -11.23 13.56 3.70
N ASP A 62 -10.55 12.79 2.87
CA ASP A 62 -10.36 11.36 3.11
C ASP A 62 -8.96 11.18 3.65
N THR A 63 -8.81 10.33 4.66
CA THR A 63 -7.49 9.97 5.16
C THR A 63 -7.16 8.55 4.74
N ILE A 64 -5.93 8.35 4.35
CA ILE A 64 -5.50 7.07 3.80
C ILE A 64 -4.27 6.59 4.53
N ASP A 65 -4.33 5.34 4.98
CA ASP A 65 -3.20 4.70 5.64
C ASP A 65 -2.24 4.16 4.59
N LEU A 66 -0.97 4.42 4.79
CA LEU A 66 0.08 4.06 3.84
C LEU A 66 1.15 3.24 4.53
N GLU A 67 1.75 2.33 3.77
CA GLU A 67 2.86 1.51 4.26
C GLU A 67 3.98 1.54 3.26
N SER A 68 5.19 1.65 3.76
CA SER A 68 6.40 1.59 2.93
C SER A 68 7.23 0.41 3.39
N TRP A 69 7.63 -0.45 2.43
CA TRP A 69 8.36 -1.67 2.72
C TRP A 69 9.79 -1.62 2.24
N SER A 70 10.06 -1.04 1.07
CA SER A 70 11.42 -0.99 0.55
C SER A 70 12.27 -0.03 1.37
N ALA A 71 13.57 -0.26 1.39
CA ALA A 71 14.47 0.61 2.14
C ALA A 71 14.35 2.05 1.67
N LYS A 72 14.23 2.25 0.37
CA LYS A 72 14.13 3.59 -0.18
C LYS A 72 12.85 4.28 0.24
N SER A 73 11.71 3.59 0.09
CA SER A 73 10.43 4.21 0.44
C SER A 73 10.31 4.43 1.93
N ARG A 74 10.86 3.52 2.75
CA ARG A 74 10.86 3.72 4.20
C ARG A 74 11.66 4.95 4.59
N ARG A 75 12.83 5.12 3.97
CA ARG A 75 13.67 6.28 4.27
C ARG A 75 12.99 7.57 3.90
N THR A 76 12.35 7.61 2.73
CA THR A 76 11.63 8.81 2.32
C THR A 76 10.47 9.08 3.26
N ALA A 77 9.69 8.05 3.59
CA ALA A 77 8.54 8.21 4.48
C ALA A 77 8.94 8.78 5.83
N LEU A 78 10.04 8.26 6.39
CA LEU A 78 10.51 8.73 7.70
C LEU A 78 10.96 10.18 7.69
N SER A 79 11.30 10.71 6.53
CA SER A 79 11.76 12.09 6.42
C SER A 79 10.64 13.09 6.18
N LEU A 80 9.41 12.61 5.98
CA LEU A 80 8.28 13.49 5.69
C LEU A 80 7.82 14.20 6.95
N LYS A 81 7.36 15.43 6.78
CA LYS A 81 6.89 16.25 7.89
C LYS A 81 5.40 16.44 7.79
N ASP A 82 4.80 16.68 8.95
CA ASP A 82 3.38 16.96 9.03
C ASP A 82 3.04 18.13 8.10
N GLY A 83 1.99 17.96 7.32
CA GLY A 83 1.55 18.97 6.39
C GLY A 83 2.24 18.97 5.04
N GLU A 84 3.26 18.15 4.88
CA GLU A 84 4.02 18.14 3.63
C GLU A 84 3.20 17.47 2.53
N TRP A 85 3.20 18.08 1.32
CA TRP A 85 2.49 17.53 0.18
C TRP A 85 3.33 16.49 -0.54
N VAL A 86 2.69 15.39 -0.88
CA VAL A 86 3.37 14.27 -1.54
C VAL A 86 2.50 13.66 -2.62
N GLU A 87 3.15 13.03 -3.57
CA GLU A 87 2.50 12.15 -4.52
C GLU A 87 2.93 10.72 -4.21
N ILE A 88 1.95 9.87 -4.03
CA ILE A 88 2.17 8.47 -3.69
C ILE A 88 1.80 7.60 -4.88
N GLN A 89 2.68 6.68 -5.23
CA GLN A 89 2.37 5.66 -6.19
C GLN A 89 2.44 4.31 -5.48
N GLY A 90 1.49 3.45 -5.74
CA GLY A 90 1.46 2.17 -5.06
C GLY A 90 0.28 1.32 -5.45
N SER A 91 -0.13 0.47 -4.54
CA SER A 91 -1.25 -0.45 -4.77
C SER A 91 -2.08 -0.55 -3.50
N ILE A 92 -3.34 -0.89 -3.68
CA ILE A 92 -4.24 -1.10 -2.55
C ILE A 92 -4.06 -2.52 -2.07
N ARG A 93 -3.94 -2.69 -0.76
CA ARG A 93 -3.84 -4.00 -0.14
C ARG A 93 -4.80 -4.10 1.00
N ARG A 94 -5.36 -5.28 1.20
CA ARG A 94 -6.18 -5.54 2.35
C ARG A 94 -5.35 -6.31 3.36
N ARG A 95 -5.28 -5.78 4.56
CA ARG A 95 -4.52 -6.40 5.63
C ARG A 95 -5.48 -7.06 6.59
N PHE A 96 -5.17 -8.28 6.97
CA PHE A 96 -5.97 -9.03 7.92
C PHE A 96 -5.17 -9.30 9.17
N TRP A 97 -5.85 -9.33 10.30
CA TRP A 97 -5.22 -9.76 11.55
C TRP A 97 -6.29 -10.33 12.46
N LYS A 98 -5.84 -11.12 13.42
CA LYS A 98 -6.75 -11.67 14.42
C LYS A 98 -6.88 -10.71 15.58
N ASN A 99 -8.10 -10.59 16.10
CA ASN A 99 -8.31 -9.92 17.36
C ASN A 99 -9.14 -10.85 18.21
N GLY A 100 -9.49 -10.43 19.42
CA GLY A 100 -10.17 -11.29 20.36
C GLY A 100 -11.51 -11.80 19.90
N GLN A 101 -12.09 -11.20 18.87
CA GLN A 101 -13.41 -11.57 18.40
C GLN A 101 -13.40 -12.11 16.98
N GLY A 102 -12.25 -12.45 16.47
CA GLY A 102 -12.17 -13.04 15.15
C GLY A 102 -11.20 -12.29 14.26
N LEU A 103 -11.55 -12.23 12.97
CA LEU A 103 -10.66 -11.66 11.96
C LEU A 103 -11.09 -10.24 11.67
N ALA A 104 -10.15 -9.33 11.77
CA ALA A 104 -10.37 -7.93 11.39
C ALA A 104 -9.60 -7.64 10.11
N SER A 105 -9.98 -6.58 9.40
CA SER A 105 -9.28 -6.22 8.18
C SER A 105 -9.36 -4.73 7.96
N ARG A 106 -8.44 -4.25 7.15
CA ARG A 106 -8.34 -2.85 6.80
C ARG A 106 -7.74 -2.72 5.42
N TRP A 107 -8.21 -1.74 4.66
CA TRP A 107 -7.60 -1.40 3.38
C TRP A 107 -6.54 -0.35 3.61
N GLN A 108 -5.44 -0.47 2.88
CA GLN A 108 -4.37 0.51 2.94
C GLN A 108 -3.61 0.49 1.63
N VAL A 109 -2.74 1.46 1.45
CA VAL A 109 -1.93 1.56 0.25
C VAL A 109 -0.50 1.21 0.60
N VAL A 110 0.07 0.28 -0.15
CA VAL A 110 1.49 -0.04 -0.06
C VAL A 110 2.20 0.83 -1.08
N THR A 111 3.11 1.67 -0.62
CA THR A 111 3.77 2.62 -1.51
C THR A 111 4.88 1.95 -2.29
N SER A 112 4.99 2.29 -3.57
CA SER A 112 6.14 1.91 -4.36
C SER A 112 7.03 3.12 -4.61
N ASP A 113 6.46 4.31 -4.57
CA ASP A 113 7.24 5.53 -4.76
C ASP A 113 6.57 6.69 -4.03
N ILE A 114 7.38 7.57 -3.46
CA ILE A 114 6.92 8.77 -2.78
C ILE A 114 7.68 9.95 -3.36
N LYS A 115 6.94 10.91 -3.89
CA LYS A 115 7.53 12.09 -4.48
C LYS A 115 7.07 13.33 -3.72
N ARG A 116 8.00 14.16 -3.30
CA ARG A 116 7.64 15.44 -2.69
C ARG A 116 7.19 16.40 -3.76
N LEU A 117 6.15 17.15 -3.46
CA LEU A 117 5.60 18.12 -4.42
C LEU A 117 6.04 19.54 -4.06
#